data_e239e513897954af3cc646216f93b196
#
_entry.id   e239e513897954af3cc646216f93b196
#
_cell.length_a   1.000
_cell.length_b   1.000
_cell.length_c   1.000
_cell.angle_alpha   90.00
_cell.angle_beta   90.00
_cell.angle_gamma   90.00
#
_symmetry.space_group_name_H-M   'P 1'
#
loop_
_entity.id
_entity.type
_entity.pdbx_description
1 polymer ?
#
loop_
_entity_poly.entity_id
_entity_poly.type
_entity_poly.pdbx_seq_one_letter_code
_entity_poly.pdbx_strand_id
1 'polypeptide(L)'
;GDRVETGLTAAQLAAAVDDPASAPWWDQLDADVDADTWRQINLVVTNDQGSRSEVDLLRPVSWLSAHQANVGGRIYLSMPEMGVEGYGEVISIGNSPEIASGPGCVVTGRFRHVSDDVLSVRLSDQPAALGVTAQHPVYSLDRGDFVAAGELSAGERLATLAGPTAVLGIQPQHTPQTVYNLEV
;
A
#
# COMPACT_ATOMS: atom_id res chain seq x y z
N GLY A 1 0.25 -5.32 15.80
CA GLY A 1 0.42 -4.85 14.42
C GLY A 1 1.02 -5.93 13.56
N ASP A 2 0.55 -6.01 12.34
CA ASP A 2 1.02 -7.02 11.40
C ASP A 2 2.33 -6.58 10.74
N ARG A 3 3.12 -7.55 10.29
CA ARG A 3 4.29 -7.34 9.44
C ARG A 3 4.08 -8.07 8.13
N VAL A 4 4.58 -7.48 7.05
CA VAL A 4 4.61 -8.12 5.73
C VAL A 4 6.04 -8.27 5.27
N GLU A 5 6.34 -9.41 4.65
CA GLU A 5 7.60 -9.57 3.94
C GLU A 5 7.56 -8.75 2.66
N THR A 6 8.43 -7.77 2.57
CA THR A 6 8.67 -7.06 1.32
C THR A 6 9.72 -7.85 0.55
N GLY A 7 9.44 -8.19 -0.70
CA GLY A 7 10.25 -9.08 -1.53
C GLY A 7 11.66 -8.61 -1.86
N LEU A 8 12.00 -7.40 -1.45
CA LEU A 8 13.34 -6.84 -1.56
C LEU A 8 13.78 -6.39 -0.17
N THR A 9 14.94 -6.84 0.26
CA THR A 9 15.57 -6.29 1.47
C THR A 9 15.97 -4.83 1.21
N ALA A 10 16.03 -4.00 2.27
CA ALA A 10 16.52 -2.63 2.18
C ALA A 10 17.88 -2.53 1.46
N ALA A 11 18.75 -3.55 1.62
CA ALA A 11 20.03 -3.64 0.91
C ALA A 11 19.87 -3.92 -0.59
N GLN A 12 18.84 -4.64 -1.00
CA GLN A 12 18.55 -4.91 -2.42
C GLN A 12 17.87 -3.71 -3.10
N LEU A 13 17.03 -2.98 -2.37
CA LEU A 13 16.48 -1.69 -2.80
C LEU A 13 17.58 -0.62 -2.89
N ALA A 14 18.47 -0.53 -1.90
CA ALA A 14 19.60 0.40 -1.91
C ALA A 14 20.61 0.10 -3.03
N ALA A 15 20.79 -1.17 -3.40
CA ALA A 15 21.63 -1.57 -4.54
C ALA A 15 21.00 -1.27 -5.92
N ALA A 16 19.68 -1.04 -5.96
CA ALA A 16 18.96 -0.66 -7.17
C ALA A 16 18.90 0.87 -7.40
N VAL A 17 19.29 1.67 -6.40
CA VAL A 17 19.29 3.14 -6.46
C VAL A 17 20.74 3.60 -6.33
N ASP A 18 21.34 4.03 -7.44
CA ASP A 18 22.73 4.54 -7.51
C ASP A 18 22.96 5.88 -6.77
N ASP A 19 21.94 6.46 -6.12
CA ASP A 19 22.02 7.70 -5.36
C ASP A 19 21.36 7.57 -3.99
N PRO A 20 22.16 7.44 -2.90
CA PRO A 20 21.63 7.38 -1.53
C PRO A 20 20.91 8.68 -1.08
N ALA A 21 21.06 9.80 -1.81
CA ALA A 21 20.32 11.03 -1.51
C ALA A 21 18.88 11.01 -2.06
N SER A 22 18.58 10.08 -2.95
CA SER A 22 17.24 9.82 -3.48
C SER A 22 16.55 8.64 -2.80
N ALA A 23 17.09 8.16 -1.67
CA ALA A 23 16.44 7.11 -0.89
C ALA A 23 15.00 7.50 -0.59
N PRO A 24 14.05 6.64 -0.96
CA PRO A 24 12.65 6.98 -0.83
C PRO A 24 12.29 7.22 0.64
N TRP A 25 11.35 8.14 0.89
CA TRP A 25 10.87 8.56 2.21
C TRP A 25 10.40 7.41 3.12
N TRP A 26 10.14 6.23 2.58
CA TRP A 26 9.78 5.01 3.34
C TRP A 26 10.95 4.40 4.13
N ASP A 27 12.22 4.65 3.77
CA ASP A 27 13.37 4.28 4.62
C ASP A 27 13.35 5.01 5.97
N GLN A 28 12.59 6.11 6.07
CA GLN A 28 12.39 6.84 7.31
C GLN A 28 11.23 6.29 8.16
N LEU A 29 10.38 5.42 7.58
CA LEU A 29 9.27 4.78 8.29
C LEU A 29 9.64 3.44 8.93
N ASP A 30 10.78 2.87 8.62
CA ASP A 30 11.38 1.76 9.38
C ASP A 30 11.90 2.20 10.76
N ALA A 31 11.67 3.47 11.09
CA ALA A 31 11.80 3.98 12.44
C ALA A 31 10.86 3.19 13.35
N ASP A 32 11.45 2.57 14.35
CA ASP A 32 10.83 1.81 15.42
C ASP A 32 9.43 2.33 15.76
N VAL A 33 8.40 1.58 15.37
CA VAL A 33 7.03 1.87 15.80
C VAL A 33 6.98 1.65 17.30
N ASP A 34 7.03 2.73 18.05
CA ASP A 34 7.00 2.72 19.50
C ASP A 34 5.56 2.82 19.98
N ALA A 35 5.10 1.81 20.71
CA ALA A 35 3.75 1.74 21.24
C ALA A 35 3.37 2.92 22.15
N ASP A 36 4.34 3.55 22.82
CA ASP A 36 4.11 4.69 23.70
C ASP A 36 3.87 5.99 22.92
N THR A 37 4.52 6.14 21.77
CA THR A 37 4.49 7.36 20.96
C THR A 37 3.66 7.27 19.70
N TRP A 38 3.17 6.07 19.35
CA TRP A 38 2.32 5.84 18.18
C TRP A 38 0.86 5.57 18.58
N ARG A 39 -0.05 5.89 17.68
CA ARG A 39 -1.50 5.68 17.86
C ARG A 39 -2.09 5.06 16.61
N GLN A 40 -3.08 4.21 16.81
CA GLN A 40 -3.95 3.76 15.74
C GLN A 40 -5.05 4.80 15.52
N ILE A 41 -5.24 5.21 14.29
CA ILE A 41 -6.30 6.12 13.87
C ILE A 41 -7.15 5.46 12.78
N ASN A 42 -8.46 5.43 12.97
CA ASN A 42 -9.41 4.94 11.99
C ASN A 42 -10.14 6.12 11.36
N LEU A 43 -10.20 6.12 10.04
CA LEU A 43 -10.82 7.18 9.26
C LEU A 43 -11.76 6.60 8.21
N VAL A 44 -12.69 7.44 7.79
CA VAL A 44 -13.50 7.20 6.60
C VAL A 44 -13.31 8.38 5.67
N VAL A 45 -12.70 8.13 4.51
CA VAL A 45 -12.50 9.11 3.47
C VAL A 45 -13.62 8.97 2.44
N THR A 46 -14.25 10.08 2.09
CA THR A 46 -15.21 10.12 0.99
C THR A 46 -14.65 11.04 -0.07
N ASN A 47 -14.45 10.52 -1.28
CA ASN A 47 -13.97 11.32 -2.40
C ASN A 47 -15.11 12.16 -3.03
N ASP A 48 -14.75 13.00 -3.99
CA ASP A 48 -15.70 13.89 -4.67
C ASP A 48 -16.79 13.16 -5.47
N GLN A 49 -16.56 11.87 -5.77
CA GLN A 49 -17.53 11.01 -6.49
C GLN A 49 -18.44 10.23 -5.52
N GLY A 50 -18.28 10.43 -4.21
CA GLY A 50 -19.04 9.74 -3.17
C GLY A 50 -18.54 8.34 -2.85
N SER A 51 -17.43 7.88 -3.44
CA SER A 51 -16.78 6.63 -3.07
C SER A 51 -16.19 6.73 -1.68
N ARG A 52 -16.35 5.67 -0.91
CA ARG A 52 -15.96 5.59 0.49
C ARG A 52 -14.81 4.64 0.68
N SER A 53 -13.74 5.10 1.34
CA SER A 53 -12.58 4.31 1.73
C SER A 53 -12.49 4.25 3.25
N GLU A 54 -12.34 3.05 3.79
CA GLU A 54 -11.99 2.82 5.19
C GLU A 54 -10.47 2.80 5.29
N VAL A 55 -9.93 3.56 6.24
CA VAL A 55 -8.50 3.78 6.38
C VAL A 55 -8.10 3.59 7.84
N ASP A 56 -7.21 2.64 8.08
CA ASP A 56 -6.58 2.41 9.39
C ASP A 56 -5.11 2.78 9.29
N LEU A 57 -4.69 3.78 10.04
CA LEU A 57 -3.30 4.23 10.06
C LEU A 57 -2.70 4.04 11.44
N LEU A 58 -1.42 3.71 11.46
CA LEU A 58 -0.56 3.76 12.62
C LEU A 58 0.36 4.96 12.47
N ARG A 59 0.22 5.97 13.35
CA ARG A 59 0.94 7.25 13.21
C ARG A 59 1.49 7.73 14.55
N PRO A 60 2.65 8.41 14.55
CA PRO A 60 3.17 9.02 15.77
C PRO A 60 2.28 10.16 16.24
N VAL A 61 2.27 10.40 17.56
CA VAL A 61 1.49 11.48 18.19
C VAL A 61 1.84 12.85 17.60
N SER A 62 3.09 13.05 17.16
CA SER A 62 3.52 14.28 16.47
C SER A 62 2.77 14.48 15.14
N TRP A 63 2.54 13.41 14.37
CA TRP A 63 1.76 13.48 13.14
C TRP A 63 0.29 13.85 13.42
N LEU A 64 -0.32 13.20 14.46
CA LEU A 64 -1.70 13.52 14.87
C LEU A 64 -1.83 15.00 15.25
N SER A 65 -0.85 15.52 15.99
CA SER A 65 -0.81 16.93 16.39
C SER A 65 -0.66 17.86 15.19
N ALA A 66 0.24 17.55 14.26
CA ALA A 66 0.46 18.36 13.05
C ALA A 66 -0.78 18.43 12.16
N HIS A 67 -1.56 17.33 12.09
CA HIS A 67 -2.80 17.26 11.30
C HIS A 67 -4.04 17.65 12.11
N GLN A 68 -3.88 18.07 13.37
CA GLN A 68 -4.97 18.42 14.29
C GLN A 68 -6.04 17.30 14.36
N ALA A 69 -5.59 16.04 14.32
CA ALA A 69 -6.46 14.87 14.28
C ALA A 69 -7.18 14.71 15.62
N ASN A 70 -8.52 14.78 15.59
CA ASN A 70 -9.39 14.59 16.74
C ASN A 70 -10.59 13.75 16.32
N VAL A 71 -11.10 12.90 17.20
CA VAL A 71 -12.30 12.09 16.96
C VAL A 71 -13.46 13.00 16.58
N GLY A 72 -14.14 12.70 15.48
CA GLY A 72 -15.20 13.51 14.88
C GLY A 72 -14.70 14.69 14.05
N GLY A 73 -13.39 14.96 14.05
CA GLY A 73 -12.75 15.95 13.19
C GLY A 73 -12.50 15.41 11.77
N ARG A 74 -12.02 16.28 10.89
CA ARG A 74 -11.68 15.91 9.50
C ARG A 74 -10.24 16.30 9.20
N ILE A 75 -9.51 15.39 8.58
CA ILE A 75 -8.14 15.64 8.09
C ILE A 75 -8.09 15.33 6.59
N TYR A 76 -7.23 16.04 5.87
CA TYR A 76 -6.99 15.76 4.46
C TYR A 76 -5.93 14.69 4.32
N LEU A 77 -6.23 13.65 3.54
CA LEU A 77 -5.27 12.60 3.15
C LEU A 77 -5.03 12.70 1.65
N SER A 78 -3.76 12.62 1.25
CA SER A 78 -3.33 12.52 -0.14
C SER A 78 -2.39 11.34 -0.26
N MET A 79 -2.96 10.19 -0.61
CA MET A 79 -2.27 8.91 -0.79
C MET A 79 -2.84 8.23 -2.04
N PRO A 80 -2.62 8.84 -3.22
CA PRO A 80 -3.22 8.36 -4.47
C PRO A 80 -2.81 6.93 -4.82
N GLU A 81 -1.60 6.52 -4.46
CA GLU A 81 -1.09 5.15 -4.63
C GLU A 81 -1.87 4.12 -3.81
N MET A 82 -2.52 4.55 -2.72
CA MET A 82 -3.40 3.73 -1.89
C MET A 82 -4.88 3.85 -2.29
N GLY A 83 -5.18 4.63 -3.33
CA GLY A 83 -6.54 4.92 -3.79
C GLY A 83 -7.31 5.86 -2.84
N VAL A 84 -6.60 6.70 -2.07
CA VAL A 84 -7.18 7.61 -1.09
C VAL A 84 -6.73 9.04 -1.35
N GLU A 85 -7.69 9.91 -1.68
CA GLU A 85 -7.46 11.34 -1.77
C GLU A 85 -8.72 12.09 -1.33
N GLY A 86 -8.59 12.95 -0.33
CA GLY A 86 -9.70 13.75 0.17
C GLY A 86 -9.74 13.91 1.69
N TYR A 87 -10.85 14.47 2.16
CA TYR A 87 -11.08 14.66 3.60
C TYR A 87 -11.62 13.37 4.23
N GLY A 88 -10.89 12.85 5.22
CA GLY A 88 -11.31 11.75 6.07
C GLY A 88 -11.89 12.22 7.40
N GLU A 89 -13.05 11.68 7.78
CA GLU A 89 -13.58 11.81 9.12
C GLU A 89 -12.84 10.86 10.06
N VAL A 90 -12.32 11.39 11.16
CA VAL A 90 -11.64 10.59 12.20
C VAL A 90 -12.69 9.90 13.06
N ILE A 91 -12.79 8.59 12.94
CA ILE A 91 -13.77 7.76 13.65
C ILE A 91 -13.28 7.43 15.05
N SER A 92 -12.00 7.07 15.17
CA SER A 92 -11.39 6.75 16.45
C SER A 92 -9.89 7.00 16.46
N ILE A 93 -9.34 7.25 17.65
CA ILE A 93 -7.91 7.28 17.93
C ILE A 93 -7.69 6.41 19.16
N GLY A 94 -6.87 5.39 19.04
CA GLY A 94 -6.58 4.42 20.08
C GLY A 94 -5.09 4.25 20.33
N ASN A 95 -4.74 3.42 21.30
CA ASN A 95 -3.35 3.03 21.51
C ASN A 95 -2.79 2.26 20.31
N SER A 96 -1.47 2.32 20.13
CA SER A 96 -0.81 1.42 19.19
C SER A 96 -1.13 -0.03 19.53
N PRO A 97 -1.45 -0.87 18.55
CA PRO A 97 -1.53 -2.30 18.79
C PRO A 97 -0.14 -2.86 19.14
N GLU A 98 -0.11 -4.02 19.77
CA GLU A 98 1.14 -4.75 19.95
C GLU A 98 1.75 -5.08 18.58
N ILE A 99 3.01 -4.73 18.38
CA ILE A 99 3.73 -4.99 17.15
C ILE A 99 4.40 -6.35 17.26
N ALA A 100 4.07 -7.26 16.37
CA ALA A 100 4.70 -8.57 16.31
C ALA A 100 6.20 -8.42 16.02
N SER A 101 7.04 -9.09 16.77
CA SER A 101 8.48 -9.19 16.46
C SER A 101 8.69 -10.16 15.31
N GLY A 102 9.67 -9.89 14.45
CA GLY A 102 10.00 -10.79 13.33
C GLY A 102 10.56 -10.04 12.12
N PRO A 103 10.89 -10.76 11.07
CA PRO A 103 11.32 -10.15 9.81
C PRO A 103 10.18 -9.41 9.12
N GLY A 104 10.52 -8.53 8.18
CA GLY A 104 9.56 -7.76 7.39
C GLY A 104 9.25 -6.38 7.98
N CYS A 105 8.54 -5.56 7.21
CA CYS A 105 8.16 -4.21 7.59
C CYS A 105 6.85 -4.19 8.37
N VAL A 106 6.72 -3.23 9.29
CA VAL A 106 5.47 -3.01 10.04
C VAL A 106 4.42 -2.42 9.11
N VAL A 107 3.22 -2.98 9.12
CA VAL A 107 2.08 -2.39 8.40
C VAL A 107 1.64 -1.13 9.15
N THR A 108 1.86 0.03 8.55
CA THR A 108 1.52 1.36 9.09
C THR A 108 0.23 1.93 8.53
N GLY A 109 -0.31 1.33 7.46
CA GLY A 109 -1.60 1.69 6.89
C GLY A 109 -2.33 0.51 6.27
N ARG A 110 -3.65 0.48 6.45
CA ARG A 110 -4.56 -0.44 5.76
C ARG A 110 -5.67 0.38 5.13
N PHE A 111 -5.90 0.11 3.87
CA PHE A 111 -6.88 0.82 3.07
C PHE A 111 -7.85 -0.19 2.47
N ARG A 112 -9.14 0.09 2.56
CA ARG A 112 -10.19 -0.75 2.02
C ARG A 112 -11.21 0.11 1.30
N HIS A 113 -11.43 -0.16 0.03
CA HIS A 113 -12.46 0.52 -0.77
C HIS A 113 -13.05 -0.42 -1.82
N VAL A 114 -14.12 0.02 -2.46
CA VAL A 114 -14.68 -0.68 -3.61
C VAL A 114 -14.13 -0.03 -4.89
N SER A 115 -13.60 -0.84 -5.79
CA SER A 115 -13.09 -0.41 -7.10
C SER A 115 -13.78 -1.17 -8.22
N ASP A 116 -14.12 -0.49 -9.29
CA ASP A 116 -14.58 -1.05 -10.57
C ASP A 116 -13.45 -1.17 -11.60
N ASP A 117 -12.25 -0.71 -11.26
CA ASP A 117 -11.04 -0.75 -12.07
C ASP A 117 -10.10 -1.90 -11.64
N VAL A 118 -10.66 -3.10 -11.52
CA VAL A 118 -9.91 -4.31 -11.15
C VAL A 118 -9.58 -5.13 -12.39
N LEU A 119 -8.32 -5.53 -12.50
CA LEU A 119 -7.80 -6.43 -13.51
C LEU A 119 -7.61 -7.83 -12.94
N SER A 120 -7.86 -8.83 -13.77
CA SER A 120 -7.47 -10.21 -13.53
C SER A 120 -6.18 -10.50 -14.29
N VAL A 121 -5.07 -10.60 -13.57
CA VAL A 121 -3.74 -10.86 -14.13
C VAL A 121 -3.38 -12.33 -13.91
N ARG A 122 -3.21 -13.09 -15.00
CA ARG A 122 -2.77 -14.49 -14.94
C ARG A 122 -1.25 -14.54 -15.03
N LEU A 123 -0.65 -15.27 -14.09
CA LEU A 123 0.79 -15.47 -14.00
C LEU A 123 1.14 -16.95 -14.28
N SER A 124 2.34 -17.20 -14.78
CA SER A 124 2.77 -18.54 -15.24
C SER A 124 2.96 -19.53 -14.09
N ASP A 125 3.26 -19.05 -12.90
CA ASP A 125 3.54 -19.85 -11.70
C ASP A 125 2.36 -19.93 -10.72
N GLN A 126 1.25 -19.23 -11.02
CA GLN A 126 0.07 -19.16 -10.16
C GLN A 126 -1.14 -19.85 -10.79
N PRO A 127 -1.81 -20.79 -10.10
CA PRO A 127 -3.00 -21.45 -10.62
C PRO A 127 -4.22 -20.52 -10.69
N ALA A 128 -4.27 -19.52 -9.80
CA ALA A 128 -5.33 -18.52 -9.74
C ALA A 128 -4.84 -17.18 -10.30
N ALA A 129 -5.73 -16.44 -10.95
CA ALA A 129 -5.43 -15.10 -11.39
C ALA A 129 -5.35 -14.15 -10.18
N LEU A 130 -4.43 -13.19 -10.24
CA LEU A 130 -4.30 -12.11 -9.28
C LEU A 130 -5.31 -11.01 -9.63
N GLY A 131 -6.16 -10.64 -8.66
CA GLY A 131 -7.00 -9.44 -8.76
C GLY A 131 -6.21 -8.22 -8.28
N VAL A 132 -6.09 -7.21 -9.13
CA VAL A 132 -5.29 -6.00 -8.84
C VAL A 132 -5.92 -4.80 -9.54
N THR A 133 -5.87 -3.61 -8.92
CA THR A 133 -6.32 -2.37 -9.60
C THR A 133 -5.37 -2.01 -10.74
N ALA A 134 -5.89 -1.36 -11.77
CA ALA A 134 -5.09 -1.02 -12.96
C ALA A 134 -3.88 -0.14 -12.64
N GLN A 135 -3.97 0.72 -11.62
CA GLN A 135 -2.88 1.60 -11.19
C GLN A 135 -1.92 0.96 -10.18
N HIS A 136 -2.18 -0.28 -9.74
CA HIS A 136 -1.33 -0.93 -8.75
C HIS A 136 0.10 -1.12 -9.28
N PRO A 137 1.14 -0.64 -8.56
CA PRO A 137 2.51 -0.77 -9.01
C PRO A 137 3.01 -2.22 -8.87
N VAL A 138 3.56 -2.75 -9.95
CA VAL A 138 4.25 -4.06 -9.98
C VAL A 138 5.64 -3.90 -10.58
N TYR A 139 6.63 -4.61 -10.05
CA TYR A 139 8.00 -4.50 -10.56
C TYR A 139 8.18 -5.37 -11.80
N SER A 140 8.40 -4.72 -12.94
CA SER A 140 8.73 -5.36 -14.21
C SER A 140 10.23 -5.58 -14.31
N LEU A 141 10.65 -6.85 -14.41
CA LEU A 141 12.04 -7.22 -14.65
C LEU A 141 12.53 -6.82 -16.06
N ASP A 142 11.62 -6.76 -17.03
CA ASP A 142 11.96 -6.43 -18.40
C ASP A 142 12.15 -4.93 -18.59
N ARG A 143 11.48 -4.10 -17.78
CA ARG A 143 11.63 -2.63 -17.79
C ARG A 143 12.60 -2.15 -16.71
N GLY A 144 12.88 -2.96 -15.68
CA GLY A 144 13.75 -2.59 -14.56
C GLY A 144 13.12 -1.56 -13.63
N ASP A 145 11.78 -1.44 -13.61
CA ASP A 145 11.07 -0.38 -12.88
C ASP A 145 9.69 -0.86 -12.41
N PHE A 146 9.07 -0.09 -11.51
CA PHE A 146 7.67 -0.24 -11.16
C PHE A 146 6.78 0.33 -12.26
N VAL A 147 5.82 -0.46 -12.69
CA VAL A 147 4.84 -0.07 -13.71
C VAL A 147 3.43 -0.35 -13.22
N ALA A 148 2.45 0.41 -13.71
CA ALA A 148 1.05 0.13 -13.40
C ALA A 148 0.61 -1.23 -13.97
N ALA A 149 -0.16 -2.00 -13.22
CA ALA A 149 -0.63 -3.32 -13.66
C ALA A 149 -1.41 -3.26 -14.98
N GLY A 150 -2.09 -2.13 -15.25
CA GLY A 150 -2.81 -1.89 -16.51
C GLY A 150 -1.90 -1.70 -17.74
N GLU A 151 -0.62 -1.43 -17.53
CA GLU A 151 0.37 -1.24 -18.60
C GLU A 151 1.16 -2.51 -18.93
N LEU A 152 0.94 -3.59 -18.18
CA LEU A 152 1.62 -4.86 -18.41
C LEU A 152 1.24 -5.47 -19.75
N SER A 153 2.16 -6.24 -20.31
CA SER A 153 1.97 -6.98 -21.55
C SER A 153 2.10 -8.49 -21.34
N ALA A 154 1.42 -9.28 -22.14
CA ALA A 154 1.59 -10.74 -22.12
C ALA A 154 3.04 -11.09 -22.47
N GLY A 155 3.64 -12.01 -21.70
CA GLY A 155 5.06 -12.39 -21.78
C GLY A 155 5.98 -11.57 -20.93
N GLU A 156 5.55 -10.42 -20.39
CA GLU A 156 6.35 -9.56 -19.52
C GLU A 156 6.69 -10.27 -18.21
N ARG A 157 7.95 -10.17 -17.75
CA ARG A 157 8.43 -10.82 -16.54
C ARG A 157 8.34 -9.89 -15.35
N LEU A 158 7.76 -10.41 -14.26
CA LEU A 158 7.60 -9.71 -13.00
C LEU A 158 8.47 -10.34 -11.92
N ALA A 159 8.89 -9.54 -10.94
CA ALA A 159 9.54 -10.02 -9.73
C ALA A 159 8.50 -10.54 -8.73
N THR A 160 8.74 -11.72 -8.17
CA THR A 160 7.99 -12.25 -7.02
C THR A 160 8.95 -12.78 -5.96
N LEU A 161 8.43 -13.05 -4.75
CA LEU A 161 9.23 -13.68 -3.67
C LEU A 161 9.79 -15.05 -4.08
N ALA A 162 9.08 -15.78 -4.93
CA ALA A 162 9.50 -17.09 -5.43
C ALA A 162 10.45 -17.02 -6.63
N GLY A 163 10.69 -15.82 -7.16
CA GLY A 163 11.52 -15.59 -8.35
C GLY A 163 10.71 -14.98 -9.50
N PRO A 164 11.28 -14.93 -10.71
CA PRO A 164 10.61 -14.36 -11.86
C PRO A 164 9.36 -15.16 -12.29
N THR A 165 8.27 -14.45 -12.60
CA THR A 165 7.06 -15.02 -13.20
C THR A 165 6.70 -14.26 -14.48
N ALA A 166 6.01 -14.90 -15.43
CA ALA A 166 5.58 -14.26 -16.66
C ALA A 166 4.07 -13.97 -16.65
N VAL A 167 3.67 -12.82 -17.17
CA VAL A 167 2.28 -12.47 -17.41
C VAL A 167 1.73 -13.31 -18.56
N LEU A 168 0.72 -14.13 -18.31
CA LEU A 168 0.06 -14.94 -19.34
C LEU A 168 -1.09 -14.18 -20.02
N GLY A 169 -1.67 -13.20 -19.32
CA GLY A 169 -2.75 -12.39 -19.86
C GLY A 169 -3.39 -11.51 -18.78
N ILE A 170 -4.04 -10.46 -19.23
CA ILE A 170 -4.68 -9.45 -18.41
C ILE A 170 -6.10 -9.26 -18.93
N GLN A 171 -7.09 -9.25 -18.05
CA GLN A 171 -8.48 -9.04 -18.41
C GLN A 171 -9.14 -8.09 -17.41
N PRO A 172 -9.85 -7.02 -17.87
CA PRO A 172 -10.66 -6.19 -17.00
C PRO A 172 -11.76 -6.98 -16.32
N GLN A 173 -12.00 -6.71 -15.05
CA GLN A 173 -13.16 -7.19 -14.32
C GLN A 173 -14.23 -6.10 -14.31
N HIS A 174 -15.43 -6.40 -14.79
CA HIS A 174 -16.49 -5.40 -14.95
C HIS A 174 -17.46 -5.34 -13.76
N THR A 175 -17.11 -6.00 -12.65
CA THR A 175 -17.91 -5.97 -11.42
C THR A 175 -17.11 -5.27 -10.32
N PRO A 176 -17.72 -4.31 -9.61
CA PRO A 176 -17.05 -3.67 -8.47
C PRO A 176 -16.60 -4.71 -7.44
N GLN A 177 -15.38 -4.58 -6.99
CA GLN A 177 -14.78 -5.48 -5.99
C GLN A 177 -14.19 -4.68 -4.83
N THR A 178 -14.22 -5.29 -3.66
CA THR A 178 -13.48 -4.76 -2.51
C THR A 178 -12.00 -5.01 -2.71
N VAL A 179 -11.21 -3.95 -2.68
CA VAL A 179 -9.75 -4.00 -2.78
C VAL A 179 -9.11 -3.53 -1.49
N TYR A 180 -7.90 -4.00 -1.26
CA TYR A 180 -7.13 -3.73 -0.06
C TYR A 180 -5.73 -3.30 -0.47
N ASN A 181 -5.23 -2.21 0.14
CA ASN A 181 -3.84 -1.79 0.02
C ASN A 181 -3.21 -1.72 1.41
N LEU A 182 -1.91 -1.94 1.47
CA LEU A 182 -1.09 -1.84 2.68
C LEU A 182 0.00 -0.82 2.48
N GLU A 183 0.20 0.01 3.51
CA GLU A 183 1.40 0.83 3.67
C GLU A 183 2.34 0.14 4.65
N VAL A 184 3.59 0.06 4.32
CA VAL A 184 4.64 -0.55 5.14
C VAL A 184 5.81 0.39 5.32
#